data_6a8ed8e0e68384ef464897d2ff5ccebb
#
_entry.id   6a8ed8e0e68384ef464897d2ff5ccebb
#
_cell.length_a   1.000
_cell.length_b   1.000
_cell.length_c   1.000
_cell.angle_alpha   90.00
_cell.angle_beta   90.00
_cell.angle_gamma   90.00
#
_symmetry.space_group_name_H-M   'P 1'
#
loop_
_entity.id
_entity.type
_entity.pdbx_description
1 polymer ?
#
loop_
_entity_poly.entity_id
_entity_poly.type
_entity_poly.pdbx_seq_one_letter_code
_entity_poly.pdbx_strand_id
1 'polypeptide(L)'
;MRWYDDQLRYHPNWQVVDRYIDEGITGTSAKKRPAFMKMISDAKCGKFDLIVTREVCRFARNTVDTLQLTRELRNFGVEVFFVSDNIWTMDGDGELRLSIMATMAQEESRKISERVLAGQKISRQNGVLYGSGNIIGYDRDKVNRTYVINEEQAATIRMVFTLYSQGYGEKAIVTELSRLGRKDGHGNVSWSCTKISRILRNATYMGYVCYNKSKV
;
A
#
# COMPACT_ATOMS: atom_id res chain seq x y z
N MET A 1 -24.52 6.73 -16.70
CA MET A 1 -24.87 7.68 -17.82
C MET A 1 -26.03 8.56 -17.42
N ARG A 2 -27.23 8.04 -17.06
CA ARG A 2 -28.43 8.86 -16.72
C ARG A 2 -28.18 10.07 -15.80
N TRP A 3 -27.30 9.92 -14.79
CA TRP A 3 -27.01 10.99 -13.85
C TRP A 3 -26.39 12.24 -14.49
N TYR A 4 -25.45 12.08 -15.43
CA TYR A 4 -24.86 13.22 -16.15
C TYR A 4 -25.85 13.86 -17.12
N ASP A 5 -26.73 13.05 -17.73
CA ASP A 5 -27.78 13.54 -18.61
C ASP A 5 -28.82 14.39 -17.83
N ASP A 6 -29.08 14.03 -16.55
CA ASP A 6 -29.92 14.84 -15.65
C ASP A 6 -29.24 16.18 -15.31
N GLN A 7 -27.92 16.21 -15.08
CA GLN A 7 -27.20 17.47 -14.83
C GLN A 7 -27.29 18.44 -16.02
N LEU A 8 -27.22 17.93 -17.25
CA LEU A 8 -27.36 18.75 -18.46
C LEU A 8 -28.74 19.41 -18.56
N ARG A 9 -29.81 18.79 -18.03
CA ARG A 9 -31.15 19.39 -17.99
C ARG A 9 -31.22 20.64 -17.08
N TYR A 10 -30.42 20.65 -16.02
CA TYR A 10 -30.35 21.80 -15.10
C TYR A 10 -29.45 22.93 -15.63
N HIS A 11 -28.60 22.64 -16.61
CA HIS A 11 -27.65 23.57 -17.20
C HIS A 11 -27.77 23.62 -18.73
N PRO A 12 -28.85 24.21 -19.29
CA PRO A 12 -29.14 24.17 -20.73
C PRO A 12 -28.08 24.86 -21.59
N ASN A 13 -27.24 25.71 -20.99
CA ASN A 13 -26.16 26.42 -21.68
C ASN A 13 -24.87 25.56 -21.82
N TRP A 14 -24.83 24.36 -21.23
CA TRP A 14 -23.68 23.51 -21.36
C TRP A 14 -23.73 22.69 -22.65
N GLN A 15 -22.58 22.62 -23.32
CA GLN A 15 -22.37 21.78 -24.48
C GLN A 15 -21.37 20.69 -24.17
N VAL A 16 -21.76 19.42 -24.32
CA VAL A 16 -20.88 18.30 -24.09
C VAL A 16 -19.89 18.15 -25.24
N VAL A 17 -18.61 18.29 -24.94
CA VAL A 17 -17.52 18.13 -25.93
C VAL A 17 -17.09 16.66 -26.00
N ASP A 18 -16.82 16.01 -24.84
CA ASP A 18 -16.39 14.61 -24.78
C ASP A 18 -16.78 13.99 -23.41
N ARG A 19 -16.67 12.65 -23.32
CA ARG A 19 -16.91 11.90 -22.09
C ARG A 19 -15.71 10.99 -21.83
N TYR A 20 -15.08 11.15 -20.65
CA TYR A 20 -13.89 10.41 -20.25
C TYR A 20 -14.26 9.38 -19.18
N ILE A 21 -14.15 8.09 -19.51
CA ILE A 21 -14.62 7.00 -18.65
C ILE A 21 -13.48 6.00 -18.46
N ASP A 22 -13.10 5.77 -17.21
CA ASP A 22 -12.21 4.69 -16.80
C ASP A 22 -13.01 3.65 -16.00
N GLU A 23 -13.34 2.51 -16.63
CA GLU A 23 -14.12 1.45 -15.99
C GLU A 23 -13.21 0.48 -15.21
N GLY A 24 -13.68 0.09 -14.00
CA GLY A 24 -13.04 -0.97 -13.21
C GLY A 24 -11.66 -0.64 -12.65
N ILE A 25 -11.22 0.62 -12.72
CA ILE A 25 -9.90 1.03 -12.25
C ILE A 25 -10.01 1.66 -10.86
N THR A 26 -9.30 1.05 -9.87
CA THR A 26 -9.18 1.65 -8.54
C THR A 26 -8.35 2.93 -8.60
N GLY A 27 -8.80 4.00 -7.90
CA GLY A 27 -8.18 5.34 -7.92
C GLY A 27 -6.72 5.43 -7.42
N THR A 28 -6.05 4.30 -7.16
CA THR A 28 -4.73 4.23 -6.51
C THR A 28 -3.54 4.56 -7.41
N SER A 29 -3.72 4.68 -8.74
CA SER A 29 -2.63 5.06 -9.66
C SER A 29 -3.15 5.84 -10.86
N ALA A 30 -2.73 7.11 -10.99
CA ALA A 30 -3.08 7.95 -12.17
C ALA A 30 -2.60 7.31 -13.48
N LYS A 31 -1.45 6.60 -13.49
CA LYS A 31 -0.95 5.89 -14.67
C LYS A 31 -1.88 4.79 -15.18
N LYS A 32 -2.82 4.33 -14.37
CA LYS A 32 -3.83 3.32 -14.74
C LYS A 32 -5.16 3.92 -15.20
N ARG A 33 -5.25 5.25 -15.35
CA ARG A 33 -6.46 5.97 -15.77
C ARG A 33 -6.24 6.68 -17.11
N PRO A 34 -6.20 5.97 -18.23
CA PRO A 34 -5.87 6.54 -19.54
C PRO A 34 -6.88 7.59 -19.99
N ALA A 35 -8.19 7.40 -19.72
CA ALA A 35 -9.21 8.37 -20.07
C ALA A 35 -9.05 9.67 -19.25
N PHE A 36 -8.76 9.55 -17.96
CA PHE A 36 -8.47 10.71 -17.10
C PHE A 36 -7.24 11.49 -17.58
N MET A 37 -6.14 10.78 -17.92
CA MET A 37 -4.93 11.45 -18.45
C MET A 37 -5.18 12.13 -19.78
N LYS A 38 -5.99 11.51 -20.66
CA LYS A 38 -6.43 12.14 -21.90
C LYS A 38 -7.24 13.40 -21.62
N MET A 39 -8.18 13.37 -20.68
CA MET A 39 -8.97 14.54 -20.27
C MET A 39 -8.07 15.71 -19.84
N ILE A 40 -7.07 15.46 -18.99
CA ILE A 40 -6.12 16.50 -18.55
C ILE A 40 -5.31 17.05 -19.74
N SER A 41 -4.88 16.18 -20.66
CA SER A 41 -4.17 16.62 -21.88
C SER A 41 -5.05 17.47 -22.78
N ASP A 42 -6.30 17.08 -22.97
CA ASP A 42 -7.28 17.80 -23.80
C ASP A 42 -7.65 19.16 -23.17
N ALA A 43 -7.75 19.24 -21.84
CA ALA A 43 -7.92 20.46 -21.09
C ALA A 43 -6.76 21.45 -21.33
N LYS A 44 -5.51 20.97 -21.25
CA LYS A 44 -4.31 21.78 -21.53
C LYS A 44 -4.25 22.30 -22.97
N CYS A 45 -4.88 21.57 -23.90
CA CYS A 45 -5.02 22.00 -25.30
C CYS A 45 -6.20 22.97 -25.53
N GLY A 46 -6.96 23.35 -24.49
CA GLY A 46 -8.09 24.28 -24.60
C GLY A 46 -9.28 23.71 -25.35
N LYS A 47 -9.50 22.39 -25.34
CA LYS A 47 -10.64 21.76 -26.03
C LYS A 47 -11.99 22.08 -25.37
N PHE A 48 -11.97 22.38 -24.09
CA PHE A 48 -13.13 22.70 -23.26
C PHE A 48 -12.70 23.60 -22.08
N ASP A 49 -13.66 24.27 -21.47
CA ASP A 49 -13.48 25.20 -20.36
C ASP A 49 -14.02 24.68 -19.03
N LEU A 50 -14.81 23.59 -19.05
CA LEU A 50 -15.44 23.01 -17.85
C LEU A 50 -15.29 21.49 -17.82
N ILE A 51 -14.90 20.98 -16.65
CA ILE A 51 -14.96 19.55 -16.32
C ILE A 51 -16.04 19.35 -15.27
N VAL A 52 -17.01 18.47 -15.54
CA VAL A 52 -18.06 18.10 -14.59
C VAL A 52 -17.78 16.69 -14.07
N THR A 53 -17.65 16.57 -12.77
CA THR A 53 -17.44 15.28 -12.10
C THR A 53 -18.34 15.14 -10.86
N ARG A 54 -18.61 13.93 -10.44
CA ARG A 54 -19.56 13.70 -9.36
C ARG A 54 -19.01 14.16 -8.01
N GLU A 55 -17.83 13.69 -7.63
CA GLU A 55 -17.26 13.84 -6.29
C GLU A 55 -15.76 14.16 -6.36
N VAL A 56 -15.26 14.91 -5.39
CA VAL A 56 -13.83 15.21 -5.22
C VAL A 56 -12.98 13.93 -5.15
N CYS A 57 -13.46 12.92 -4.42
CA CYS A 57 -12.73 11.65 -4.23
C CYS A 57 -12.60 10.79 -5.50
N ARG A 58 -13.39 11.08 -6.54
CA ARG A 58 -13.33 10.40 -7.85
C ARG A 58 -12.38 11.07 -8.83
N PHE A 59 -12.12 12.36 -8.61
CA PHE A 59 -11.30 13.14 -9.52
C PHE A 59 -9.84 12.73 -9.44
N ALA A 60 -9.23 12.74 -8.25
CA ALA A 60 -7.84 12.35 -8.09
C ALA A 60 -7.66 11.32 -6.96
N ARG A 61 -6.42 10.89 -6.77
CA ARG A 61 -6.03 9.84 -5.83
C ARG A 61 -6.33 10.20 -4.37
N ASN A 62 -6.17 11.45 -4.04
CA ASN A 62 -6.48 12.02 -2.73
C ASN A 62 -6.85 13.50 -2.91
N THR A 63 -7.34 14.14 -1.86
CA THR A 63 -7.79 15.52 -1.91
C THR A 63 -6.66 16.52 -2.18
N VAL A 64 -5.43 16.20 -1.77
CA VAL A 64 -4.23 17.02 -2.03
C VAL A 64 -3.92 17.04 -3.53
N ASP A 65 -3.91 15.84 -4.17
CA ASP A 65 -3.69 15.72 -5.61
C ASP A 65 -4.81 16.43 -6.38
N THR A 66 -6.07 16.35 -5.87
CA THR A 66 -7.20 17.08 -6.46
C THR A 66 -6.97 18.60 -6.42
N LEU A 67 -6.59 19.14 -5.27
CA LEU A 67 -6.31 20.56 -5.12
C LEU A 67 -5.18 21.03 -6.07
N GLN A 68 -4.12 20.22 -6.19
CA GLN A 68 -3.01 20.54 -7.09
C GLN A 68 -3.42 20.52 -8.55
N LEU A 69 -4.18 19.50 -8.98
CA LEU A 69 -4.66 19.36 -10.36
C LEU A 69 -5.68 20.46 -10.71
N THR A 70 -6.57 20.83 -9.81
CA THR A 70 -7.55 21.89 -10.05
C THR A 70 -6.87 23.26 -10.18
N ARG A 71 -5.82 23.54 -9.39
CA ARG A 71 -4.99 24.74 -9.57
C ARG A 71 -4.26 24.73 -10.91
N GLU A 72 -3.73 23.58 -11.33
CA GLU A 72 -3.10 23.46 -12.64
C GLU A 72 -4.11 23.71 -13.76
N LEU A 73 -5.29 23.11 -13.72
CA LEU A 73 -6.36 23.32 -14.71
C LEU A 73 -6.83 24.77 -14.77
N ARG A 74 -6.95 25.43 -13.62
CA ARG A 74 -7.28 26.86 -13.54
C ARG A 74 -6.30 27.75 -14.33
N ASN A 75 -5.00 27.40 -14.32
CA ASN A 75 -3.98 28.12 -15.09
C ASN A 75 -4.19 27.99 -16.61
N PHE A 76 -4.90 26.96 -17.06
CA PHE A 76 -5.31 26.76 -18.46
C PHE A 76 -6.72 27.29 -18.75
N GLY A 77 -7.36 27.96 -17.80
CA GLY A 77 -8.71 28.51 -17.94
C GLY A 77 -9.79 27.42 -17.84
N VAL A 78 -9.50 26.25 -17.30
CA VAL A 78 -10.48 25.17 -17.18
C VAL A 78 -10.97 25.06 -15.73
N GLU A 79 -12.28 25.19 -15.56
CA GLU A 79 -12.99 25.04 -14.31
C GLU A 79 -13.33 23.56 -14.03
N VAL A 80 -13.40 23.16 -12.76
CA VAL A 80 -13.92 21.84 -12.36
C VAL A 80 -15.12 22.04 -11.44
N PHE A 81 -16.22 21.40 -11.78
CA PHE A 81 -17.42 21.36 -10.96
C PHE A 81 -17.62 19.98 -10.34
N PHE A 82 -17.56 19.91 -9.00
CA PHE A 82 -17.85 18.72 -8.20
C PHE A 82 -19.31 18.78 -7.76
N VAL A 83 -20.18 18.06 -8.46
CA VAL A 83 -21.63 18.22 -8.30
C VAL A 83 -22.14 17.82 -6.93
N SER A 84 -21.73 16.64 -6.41
CA SER A 84 -22.19 16.16 -5.09
C SER A 84 -21.67 17.00 -3.94
N ASP A 85 -20.48 17.59 -4.10
CA ASP A 85 -19.85 18.44 -3.09
C ASP A 85 -20.26 19.92 -3.27
N ASN A 86 -20.92 20.25 -4.38
CA ASN A 86 -21.29 21.61 -4.80
C ASN A 86 -20.10 22.58 -4.74
N ILE A 87 -19.00 22.19 -5.39
CA ILE A 87 -17.74 22.96 -5.40
C ILE A 87 -17.40 23.34 -6.83
N TRP A 88 -17.25 24.65 -7.07
CA TRP A 88 -16.74 25.25 -8.29
C TRP A 88 -15.31 25.72 -8.04
N THR A 89 -14.35 25.27 -8.83
CA THR A 89 -12.94 25.52 -8.53
C THR A 89 -12.43 26.90 -8.88
N MET A 90 -13.13 27.63 -9.73
CA MET A 90 -12.82 29.04 -10.04
C MET A 90 -13.35 30.00 -8.98
N ASP A 91 -14.36 29.60 -8.22
CA ASP A 91 -14.84 30.38 -7.10
C ASP A 91 -13.80 30.39 -5.96
N GLY A 92 -13.61 31.58 -5.33
CA GLY A 92 -12.71 31.69 -4.18
C GLY A 92 -13.08 30.81 -3.00
N ASP A 93 -14.38 30.59 -2.78
CA ASP A 93 -14.91 29.66 -1.76
C ASP A 93 -14.61 28.21 -2.12
N GLY A 94 -14.68 27.82 -3.39
CA GLY A 94 -14.39 26.46 -3.86
C GLY A 94 -12.95 26.05 -3.57
N GLU A 95 -11.98 26.91 -3.84
CA GLU A 95 -10.57 26.63 -3.52
C GLU A 95 -10.34 26.52 -2.01
N LEU A 96 -10.96 27.39 -1.20
CA LEU A 96 -10.87 27.33 0.24
C LEU A 96 -11.44 26.01 0.78
N ARG A 97 -12.61 25.58 0.31
CA ARG A 97 -13.23 24.31 0.70
C ARG A 97 -12.35 23.12 0.34
N LEU A 98 -11.78 23.06 -0.86
CA LEU A 98 -10.83 22.01 -1.26
C LEU A 98 -9.57 22.01 -0.38
N SER A 99 -9.04 23.18 -0.03
CA SER A 99 -7.88 23.31 0.85
C SER A 99 -8.15 22.80 2.26
N ILE A 100 -9.32 23.11 2.83
CA ILE A 100 -9.75 22.59 4.13
C ILE A 100 -9.91 21.08 4.07
N MET A 101 -10.58 20.54 3.04
CA MET A 101 -10.74 19.09 2.86
C MET A 101 -9.38 18.37 2.72
N ALA A 102 -8.43 18.96 1.98
CA ALA A 102 -7.09 18.41 1.84
C ALA A 102 -6.34 18.36 3.18
N THR A 103 -6.41 19.42 3.96
CA THR A 103 -5.80 19.51 5.29
C THR A 103 -6.40 18.48 6.24
N MET A 104 -7.73 18.36 6.27
CA MET A 104 -8.42 17.37 7.11
C MET A 104 -8.03 15.93 6.73
N ALA A 105 -7.96 15.61 5.44
CA ALA A 105 -7.56 14.29 4.98
C ALA A 105 -6.11 13.94 5.35
N GLN A 106 -5.20 14.93 5.29
CA GLN A 106 -3.81 14.75 5.75
C GLN A 106 -3.74 14.48 7.26
N GLU A 107 -4.46 15.28 8.05
CA GLU A 107 -4.49 15.12 9.50
C GLU A 107 -5.11 13.77 9.92
N GLU A 108 -6.16 13.32 9.24
CA GLU A 108 -6.73 11.99 9.48
C GLU A 108 -5.73 10.88 9.18
N SER A 109 -5.05 10.94 8.04
CA SER A 109 -4.00 9.98 7.67
C SER A 109 -2.86 9.95 8.69
N ARG A 110 -2.42 11.13 9.18
CA ARG A 110 -1.40 11.24 10.23
C ARG A 110 -1.88 10.57 11.54
N LYS A 111 -3.08 10.89 11.99
CA LYS A 111 -3.67 10.31 13.21
C LYS A 111 -3.84 8.78 13.12
N ILE A 112 -4.24 8.26 11.96
CA ILE A 112 -4.32 6.81 11.72
C ILE A 112 -2.93 6.18 11.86
N SER A 113 -1.91 6.77 11.23
CA SER A 113 -0.52 6.29 11.29
C SER A 113 0.00 6.28 12.73
N GLU A 114 -0.24 7.34 13.50
CA GLU A 114 0.15 7.43 14.90
C GLU A 114 -0.54 6.37 15.77
N ARG A 115 -1.85 6.15 15.57
CA ARG A 115 -2.61 5.10 16.28
C ARG A 115 -2.06 3.70 15.96
N VAL A 116 -1.74 3.42 14.70
CA VAL A 116 -1.14 2.14 14.28
C VAL A 116 0.22 1.96 14.94
N LEU A 117 1.09 2.97 14.94
CA LEU A 117 2.39 2.90 15.59
C LEU A 117 2.29 2.71 17.11
N ALA A 118 1.37 3.43 17.76
CA ALA A 118 1.11 3.25 19.18
C ALA A 118 0.59 1.84 19.52
N GLY A 119 -0.36 1.33 18.73
CA GLY A 119 -0.86 -0.04 18.89
C GLY A 119 0.22 -1.10 18.67
N GLN A 120 1.10 -0.90 17.68
CA GLN A 120 2.26 -1.77 17.47
C GLN A 120 3.24 -1.73 18.64
N LYS A 121 3.48 -0.54 19.21
CA LYS A 121 4.36 -0.38 20.38
C LYS A 121 3.81 -1.15 21.59
N ILE A 122 2.53 -1.00 21.89
CA ILE A 122 1.85 -1.74 22.99
C ILE A 122 1.91 -3.26 22.73
N SER A 123 1.60 -3.70 21.53
CA SER A 123 1.68 -5.13 21.18
C SER A 123 3.07 -5.71 21.38
N ARG A 124 4.13 -4.94 21.04
CA ARG A 124 5.52 -5.35 21.28
C ARG A 124 5.85 -5.44 22.78
N GLN A 125 5.41 -4.47 23.56
CA GLN A 125 5.59 -4.46 25.03
C GLN A 125 4.90 -5.67 25.70
N ASN A 126 3.75 -6.08 25.16
CA ASN A 126 3.01 -7.26 25.63
C ASN A 126 3.53 -8.59 25.05
N GLY A 127 4.68 -8.58 24.34
CA GLY A 127 5.26 -9.78 23.75
C GLY A 127 4.47 -10.37 22.57
N VAL A 128 3.46 -9.65 22.06
CA VAL A 128 2.67 -10.10 20.93
C VAL A 128 3.50 -10.01 19.66
N LEU A 129 3.66 -11.13 18.97
CA LEU A 129 4.41 -11.21 17.72
C LEU A 129 3.66 -10.50 16.61
N TYR A 130 4.28 -9.45 16.08
CA TYR A 130 3.76 -8.68 14.97
C TYR A 130 4.54 -9.03 13.69
N GLY A 131 3.83 -9.46 12.67
CA GLY A 131 4.40 -9.81 11.37
C GLY A 131 3.90 -11.15 10.84
N SER A 132 4.03 -11.33 9.53
CA SER A 132 3.57 -12.53 8.81
C SER A 132 4.72 -13.49 8.48
N GLY A 133 5.90 -13.29 9.04
CA GLY A 133 7.07 -14.09 8.69
C GLY A 133 6.94 -15.53 9.17
N ASN A 134 6.91 -16.48 8.24
CA ASN A 134 7.12 -17.88 8.57
C ASN A 134 8.60 -18.06 8.96
N ILE A 135 8.82 -18.50 10.18
CA ILE A 135 10.16 -18.81 10.68
C ILE A 135 10.25 -20.34 10.70
N ILE A 136 11.19 -20.90 9.95
CA ILE A 136 11.40 -22.36 9.93
C ILE A 136 11.68 -22.83 11.35
N GLY A 137 11.04 -23.92 11.77
CA GLY A 137 11.15 -24.46 13.12
C GLY A 137 10.06 -23.98 14.07
N TYR A 138 9.19 -23.07 13.61
CA TYR A 138 8.08 -22.56 14.39
C TYR A 138 6.79 -22.50 13.58
N ASP A 139 5.70 -22.92 14.17
CA ASP A 139 4.35 -22.69 13.71
C ASP A 139 3.73 -21.49 14.43
N ARG A 140 2.90 -20.73 13.74
CA ARG A 140 2.21 -19.58 14.32
C ARG A 140 0.91 -20.02 14.95
N ASP A 141 0.81 -19.90 16.26
CA ASP A 141 -0.47 -19.96 16.96
C ASP A 141 -1.23 -18.64 16.75
N LYS A 142 -2.31 -18.72 15.98
CA LYS A 142 -3.15 -17.54 15.65
C LYS A 142 -4.02 -17.11 16.84
N VAL A 143 -4.35 -18.02 17.76
CA VAL A 143 -5.20 -17.76 18.91
C VAL A 143 -4.41 -16.99 19.96
N ASN A 144 -3.27 -17.53 20.37
CA ASN A 144 -2.43 -16.92 21.40
C ASN A 144 -1.44 -15.89 20.82
N ARG A 145 -1.40 -15.72 19.50
CA ARG A 145 -0.49 -14.80 18.78
C ARG A 145 0.99 -15.02 19.15
N THR A 146 1.37 -16.27 19.33
CA THR A 146 2.72 -16.69 19.69
C THR A 146 3.26 -17.69 18.67
N TYR A 147 4.54 -18.08 18.82
CA TYR A 147 5.14 -19.17 18.06
C TYR A 147 5.17 -20.42 18.91
N VAL A 148 4.83 -21.56 18.30
CA VAL A 148 4.95 -22.89 18.86
C VAL A 148 6.03 -23.63 18.08
N ILE A 149 6.86 -24.41 18.75
CA ILE A 149 7.94 -25.18 18.11
C ILE A 149 7.32 -26.27 17.23
N ASN A 150 7.72 -26.29 15.96
CA ASN A 150 7.46 -27.38 15.04
C ASN A 150 8.67 -28.33 15.10
N GLU A 151 8.51 -29.45 15.76
CA GLU A 151 9.65 -30.35 16.07
C GLU A 151 10.33 -30.93 14.82
N GLU A 152 9.59 -31.22 13.75
CA GLU A 152 10.16 -31.71 12.49
C GLU A 152 11.08 -30.65 11.87
N GLN A 153 10.62 -29.41 11.77
CA GLN A 153 11.43 -28.31 11.25
C GLN A 153 12.54 -27.91 12.23
N ALA A 154 12.25 -27.91 13.52
CA ALA A 154 13.23 -27.58 14.57
C ALA A 154 14.44 -28.52 14.56
N ALA A 155 14.21 -29.80 14.29
CA ALA A 155 15.30 -30.78 14.14
C ALA A 155 16.26 -30.38 12.99
N THR A 156 15.71 -29.87 11.88
CA THR A 156 16.54 -29.38 10.77
C THR A 156 17.32 -28.12 11.16
N ILE A 157 16.69 -27.19 11.89
CA ILE A 157 17.38 -25.98 12.37
C ILE A 157 18.48 -26.31 13.38
N ARG A 158 18.21 -27.20 14.35
CA ARG A 158 19.23 -27.66 15.29
C ARG A 158 20.44 -28.29 14.56
N MET A 159 20.19 -29.09 13.50
CA MET A 159 21.25 -29.63 12.65
C MET A 159 22.08 -28.54 11.97
N VAL A 160 21.48 -27.51 11.43
CA VAL A 160 22.19 -26.37 10.82
C VAL A 160 23.16 -25.73 11.82
N PHE A 161 22.70 -25.45 13.05
CA PHE A 161 23.55 -24.87 14.08
C PHE A 161 24.64 -25.82 14.55
N THR A 162 24.34 -27.12 14.69
CA THR A 162 25.33 -28.13 15.08
C THR A 162 26.44 -28.26 14.05
N LEU A 163 26.11 -28.40 12.77
CA LEU A 163 27.10 -28.50 11.70
C LEU A 163 27.96 -27.22 11.62
N TYR A 164 27.33 -26.07 11.76
CA TYR A 164 28.05 -24.78 11.75
C TYR A 164 29.01 -24.66 12.92
N SER A 165 28.62 -25.09 14.14
CA SER A 165 29.49 -25.11 15.33
C SER A 165 30.66 -26.09 15.21
N GLN A 166 30.49 -27.12 14.39
CA GLN A 166 31.55 -28.08 14.06
C GLN A 166 32.52 -27.58 12.97
N GLY A 167 32.32 -26.34 12.47
CA GLY A 167 33.19 -25.73 11.46
C GLY A 167 32.79 -25.98 10.01
N TYR A 168 31.62 -26.59 9.76
CA TYR A 168 31.12 -26.76 8.37
C TYR A 168 30.73 -25.44 7.77
N GLY A 169 31.21 -25.15 6.56
CA GLY A 169 30.80 -23.97 5.81
C GLY A 169 29.38 -24.08 5.26
N GLU A 170 28.76 -22.95 4.93
CA GLU A 170 27.36 -22.89 4.45
C GLU A 170 27.08 -23.82 3.26
N LYS A 171 28.04 -23.96 2.31
CA LYS A 171 27.92 -24.88 1.15
C LYS A 171 27.85 -26.35 1.58
N ALA A 172 28.67 -26.74 2.53
CA ALA A 172 28.68 -28.12 3.07
C ALA A 172 27.36 -28.43 3.79
N ILE A 173 26.84 -27.48 4.56
CA ILE A 173 25.54 -27.61 5.23
C ILE A 173 24.42 -27.77 4.21
N VAL A 174 24.41 -26.96 3.14
CA VAL A 174 23.43 -27.06 2.03
C VAL A 174 23.48 -28.49 1.42
N THR A 175 24.66 -29.01 1.13
CA THR A 175 24.83 -30.32 0.52
C THR A 175 24.31 -31.42 1.46
N GLU A 176 24.62 -31.34 2.74
CA GLU A 176 24.21 -32.34 3.74
C GLU A 176 22.69 -32.32 3.95
N LEU A 177 22.06 -31.15 4.08
CA LEU A 177 20.60 -31.03 4.19
C LEU A 177 19.89 -31.60 2.97
N SER A 178 20.42 -31.32 1.78
CA SER A 178 19.88 -31.83 0.52
C SER A 178 20.04 -33.35 0.41
N ARG A 179 21.19 -33.88 0.80
CA ARG A 179 21.47 -35.34 0.83
C ARG A 179 20.52 -36.09 1.77
N LEU A 180 20.19 -35.48 2.91
CA LEU A 180 19.26 -36.03 3.90
C LEU A 180 17.78 -35.78 3.57
N GLY A 181 17.49 -35.13 2.44
CA GLY A 181 16.11 -34.83 2.02
C GLY A 181 15.36 -33.89 2.99
N ARG A 182 16.10 -33.08 3.78
CA ARG A 182 15.47 -32.15 4.72
C ARG A 182 14.68 -31.08 4.01
N LYS A 183 13.43 -30.89 4.43
CA LYS A 183 12.53 -29.90 3.86
C LYS A 183 12.75 -28.51 4.45
N ASP A 184 12.60 -27.49 3.64
CA ASP A 184 12.56 -26.10 4.07
C ASP A 184 11.18 -25.69 4.62
N GLY A 185 11.01 -24.43 5.01
CA GLY A 185 9.74 -23.92 5.56
C GLY A 185 8.57 -23.91 4.56
N HIS A 186 8.81 -24.25 3.30
CA HIS A 186 7.78 -24.41 2.25
C HIS A 186 7.54 -25.88 1.90
N GLY A 187 8.17 -26.80 2.61
CA GLY A 187 8.05 -28.24 2.36
C GLY A 187 8.90 -28.76 1.19
N ASN A 188 9.81 -27.97 0.65
CA ASN A 188 10.67 -28.31 -0.47
C ASN A 188 12.10 -28.65 0.00
N VAL A 189 12.75 -29.61 -0.67
CA VAL A 189 14.18 -29.87 -0.48
C VAL A 189 14.96 -28.87 -1.36
N SER A 190 14.96 -27.61 -0.94
CA SER A 190 15.60 -26.51 -1.68
C SER A 190 16.37 -25.60 -0.75
N TRP A 191 17.65 -25.93 -0.56
CA TRP A 191 18.57 -25.18 0.30
C TRP A 191 19.51 -24.31 -0.51
N SER A 192 19.90 -23.17 0.05
CA SER A 192 20.91 -22.25 -0.53
C SER A 192 21.73 -21.62 0.60
N CYS A 193 22.95 -21.21 0.29
CA CYS A 193 23.80 -20.50 1.25
C CYS A 193 23.09 -19.28 1.85
N THR A 194 22.31 -18.56 1.05
CA THR A 194 21.54 -17.41 1.54
C THR A 194 20.48 -17.81 2.58
N LYS A 195 19.83 -18.98 2.41
CA LYS A 195 18.87 -19.48 3.42
C LYS A 195 19.61 -19.86 4.71
N ILE A 196 20.74 -20.55 4.62
CA ILE A 196 21.56 -20.92 5.78
C ILE A 196 22.06 -19.67 6.51
N SER A 197 22.64 -18.72 5.79
CA SER A 197 23.12 -17.45 6.37
C SER A 197 21.99 -16.70 7.10
N ARG A 198 20.77 -16.67 6.54
CA ARG A 198 19.61 -16.07 7.20
C ARG A 198 19.21 -16.79 8.48
N ILE A 199 19.26 -18.12 8.50
CA ILE A 199 18.97 -18.93 9.70
C ILE A 199 19.99 -18.60 10.79
N LEU A 200 21.28 -18.67 10.49
CA LEU A 200 22.36 -18.44 11.45
C LEU A 200 22.35 -17.03 12.06
N ARG A 201 21.91 -16.03 11.29
CA ARG A 201 21.82 -14.62 11.74
C ARG A 201 20.48 -14.24 12.36
N ASN A 202 19.52 -15.16 12.43
CA ASN A 202 18.20 -14.82 12.95
C ASN A 202 18.15 -14.94 14.46
N ALA A 203 18.14 -13.79 15.14
CA ALA A 203 18.10 -13.71 16.60
C ALA A 203 16.86 -14.37 17.23
N THR A 204 15.83 -14.71 16.45
CA THR A 204 14.66 -15.44 16.97
C THR A 204 15.02 -16.83 17.50
N TYR A 205 16.04 -17.48 16.93
CA TYR A 205 16.52 -18.77 17.43
C TYR A 205 17.27 -18.67 18.77
N MET A 206 17.57 -17.46 19.22
CA MET A 206 18.12 -17.17 20.55
C MET A 206 17.03 -16.71 21.54
N GLY A 207 15.75 -16.76 21.13
CA GLY A 207 14.63 -16.30 21.96
C GLY A 207 14.30 -14.81 21.85
N TYR A 208 14.97 -14.09 20.94
CA TYR A 208 14.70 -12.67 20.75
C TYR A 208 13.75 -12.42 19.58
N VAL A 209 12.81 -11.50 19.75
CA VAL A 209 11.98 -10.99 18.64
C VAL A 209 12.50 -9.63 18.24
N CYS A 210 13.10 -9.55 17.06
CA CYS A 210 13.64 -8.30 16.53
C CYS A 210 12.59 -7.54 15.75
N TYR A 211 12.36 -6.27 16.13
CA TYR A 211 11.51 -5.31 15.45
C TYR A 211 12.36 -4.23 14.76
N ASN A 212 11.80 -3.54 13.77
CA ASN A 212 12.44 -2.43 13.06
C ASN A 212 13.79 -2.81 12.41
N LYS A 213 13.85 -3.95 11.75
CA LYS A 213 15.06 -4.44 11.05
C LYS A 213 15.49 -3.55 9.88
N SER A 214 14.59 -2.73 9.36
CA SER A 214 14.87 -1.69 8.36
C SER A 214 14.67 -0.32 9.00
N LYS A 215 15.73 0.25 9.56
CA LYS A 215 15.81 1.69 9.71
C LYS A 215 16.39 2.22 8.39
N VAL A 216 15.60 2.99 7.66
CA VAL A 216 16.09 3.92 6.66
C VAL A 216 16.63 5.12 7.39
#